data_911a3199bbbd06731628317a0eb270bb
#
_entry.id   911a3199bbbd06731628317a0eb270bb
#
_cell.length_a   1.000
_cell.length_b   1.000
_cell.length_c   1.000
_cell.angle_alpha   90.00
_cell.angle_beta   90.00
_cell.angle_gamma   90.00
#
_symmetry.space_group_name_H-M   'P 1'
#
loop_
_entity.id
_entity.type
_entity.pdbx_description
1 polymer ?
#
loop_
_entity_poly.entity_id
_entity_poly.type
_entity_poly.pdbx_seq_one_letter_code
_entity_poly.pdbx_strand_id
1 'polypeptide(L)'
;MNFPLSDCLTGAAATESDLVNQPGDISYAITSMLRLSRAQHGLFAGLINPRQIAISGQSDGGDTVTAIAANTCCTDHRVKAVAVLSGAQWPLMPGAFFAKRPVPMLFTQGDADTVNIPGCSANMYRADRASARYYLDLFGADHTGPYWGTNQFERVVARVTLAFFNRYVLGQRASGPAMRHYGNVPGTAALFSHGGGGVQPGQCIT
;
A
#
# COMPACT_ATOMS: atom_id res chain seq x y z
N MET A 1 -5.11 -0.06 -11.10
CA MET A 1 -6.32 -0.75 -11.60
C MET A 1 -7.50 0.01 -11.06
N ASN A 2 -8.48 0.32 -11.89
CA ASN A 2 -9.73 0.91 -11.43
C ASN A 2 -10.77 -0.22 -11.29
N PHE A 3 -11.59 -0.14 -10.26
CA PHE A 3 -12.64 -1.12 -10.01
C PHE A 3 -13.97 -0.54 -10.51
N PRO A 4 -14.67 -1.20 -11.46
CA PRO A 4 -15.80 -0.59 -12.14
C PRO A 4 -16.95 -0.14 -11.24
N LEU A 5 -17.17 -0.83 -10.11
CA LEU A 5 -18.27 -0.52 -9.19
C LEU A 5 -17.93 0.59 -8.17
N SER A 6 -16.64 0.91 -7.99
CA SER A 6 -16.16 1.97 -7.09
C SER A 6 -15.42 3.09 -7.81
N ASP A 7 -15.40 3.09 -9.15
CA ASP A 7 -14.79 4.15 -9.96
C ASP A 7 -15.78 5.28 -10.19
N CYS A 8 -15.59 6.42 -9.52
CA CYS A 8 -16.42 7.62 -9.69
C CYS A 8 -16.36 8.23 -11.09
N LEU A 9 -15.39 7.86 -11.93
CA LEU A 9 -15.28 8.33 -13.32
C LEU A 9 -16.25 7.63 -14.26
N THR A 10 -16.87 6.53 -13.87
CA THR A 10 -17.83 5.80 -14.71
C THR A 10 -19.25 6.38 -14.67
N GLY A 11 -19.49 7.44 -13.87
CA GLY A 11 -20.81 8.06 -13.70
C GLY A 11 -21.78 7.25 -12.82
N ALA A 12 -21.40 6.08 -12.36
CA ALA A 12 -22.09 5.37 -11.28
C ALA A 12 -21.69 5.98 -9.93
N ALA A 13 -22.62 6.02 -8.97
CA ALA A 13 -22.25 6.35 -7.59
C ALA A 13 -21.24 5.32 -7.10
N ALA A 14 -20.05 5.77 -6.68
CA ALA A 14 -19.03 4.89 -6.12
C ALA A 14 -19.63 4.15 -4.93
N THR A 15 -19.48 2.82 -4.93
CA THR A 15 -20.04 1.97 -3.90
C THR A 15 -18.91 1.36 -3.08
N GLU A 16 -18.61 1.92 -1.92
CA GLU A 16 -17.56 1.41 -1.02
C GLU A 16 -17.82 -0.03 -0.56
N SER A 17 -19.08 -0.50 -0.57
CA SER A 17 -19.40 -1.90 -0.27
C SER A 17 -18.72 -2.90 -1.22
N ASP A 18 -18.27 -2.47 -2.40
CA ASP A 18 -17.51 -3.30 -3.35
C ASP A 18 -16.07 -3.59 -2.88
N LEU A 19 -15.55 -2.85 -1.92
CA LEU A 19 -14.22 -3.09 -1.33
C LEU A 19 -14.01 -4.55 -0.90
N VAL A 20 -15.06 -5.24 -0.47
CA VAL A 20 -14.99 -6.67 -0.07
C VAL A 20 -14.65 -7.61 -1.24
N ASN A 21 -14.92 -7.20 -2.48
CA ASN A 21 -14.67 -7.99 -3.69
C ASN A 21 -13.28 -7.68 -4.31
N GLN A 22 -12.77 -6.48 -4.12
CA GLN A 22 -11.54 -5.99 -4.76
C GLN A 22 -10.29 -6.86 -4.52
N PRO A 23 -10.06 -7.47 -3.33
CA PRO A 23 -8.96 -8.42 -3.15
C PRO A 23 -9.02 -9.62 -4.12
N GLY A 24 -10.23 -10.13 -4.39
CA GLY A 24 -10.45 -11.18 -5.38
C GLY A 24 -10.08 -10.73 -6.80
N ASP A 25 -10.47 -9.51 -7.16
CA ASP A 25 -10.18 -8.92 -8.47
C ASP A 25 -8.67 -8.73 -8.69
N ILE A 26 -7.96 -8.24 -7.68
CA ILE A 26 -6.49 -8.12 -7.73
C ILE A 26 -5.84 -9.50 -7.90
N SER A 27 -6.27 -10.50 -7.14
CA SER A 27 -5.77 -11.89 -7.26
C SER A 27 -6.05 -12.47 -8.64
N TYR A 28 -7.22 -12.17 -9.22
CA TYR A 28 -7.55 -12.53 -10.60
C TYR A 28 -6.66 -11.82 -11.61
N ALA A 29 -6.42 -10.51 -11.44
CA ALA A 29 -5.53 -9.74 -12.31
C ALA A 29 -4.10 -10.29 -12.27
N ILE A 30 -3.56 -10.59 -11.09
CA ILE A 30 -2.24 -11.24 -10.94
C ILE A 30 -2.21 -12.59 -11.70
N THR A 31 -3.25 -13.41 -11.54
CA THR A 31 -3.36 -14.70 -12.22
C THR A 31 -3.37 -14.54 -13.74
N SER A 32 -4.15 -13.58 -14.24
CA SER A 32 -4.30 -13.30 -15.66
C SER A 32 -2.99 -12.79 -16.28
N MET A 33 -2.31 -11.88 -15.61
CA MET A 33 -1.02 -11.34 -16.04
C MET A 33 0.08 -12.42 -16.05
N LEU A 34 0.12 -13.27 -15.03
CA LEU A 34 1.04 -14.41 -14.99
C LEU A 34 0.76 -15.43 -16.11
N ARG A 35 -0.51 -15.66 -16.45
CA ARG A 35 -0.88 -16.51 -17.58
C ARG A 35 -0.40 -15.91 -18.91
N LEU A 36 -0.60 -14.61 -19.12
CA LEU A 36 -0.13 -13.91 -20.31
C LEU A 36 1.40 -13.94 -20.41
N SER A 37 2.10 -13.82 -19.29
CA SER A 37 3.57 -13.90 -19.28
C SER A 37 4.11 -15.30 -19.56
N ARG A 38 3.36 -16.35 -19.28
CA ARG A 38 3.73 -17.75 -19.62
C ARG A 38 3.46 -18.11 -21.05
N ALA A 39 2.71 -17.32 -21.80
CA ALA A 39 2.46 -17.58 -23.22
C ALA A 39 3.76 -17.54 -24.02
N GLN A 40 3.84 -18.34 -25.08
CA GLN A 40 5.02 -18.38 -25.96
C GLN A 40 5.19 -17.08 -26.77
N HIS A 41 4.08 -16.38 -27.03
CA HIS A 41 4.02 -15.16 -27.83
C HIS A 41 3.07 -14.14 -27.18
N GLY A 42 3.25 -12.87 -27.54
CA GLY A 42 2.43 -11.75 -27.07
C GLY A 42 3.22 -10.72 -26.30
N LEU A 43 2.59 -9.56 -26.07
CA LEU A 43 3.22 -8.39 -25.46
C LEU A 43 3.83 -8.68 -24.06
N PHE A 44 3.22 -9.58 -23.31
CA PHE A 44 3.63 -9.88 -21.93
C PHE A 44 4.48 -11.18 -21.82
N ALA A 45 4.77 -11.85 -22.94
CA ALA A 45 5.51 -13.11 -22.93
C ALA A 45 6.89 -12.96 -22.25
N GLY A 46 7.12 -13.71 -21.18
CA GLY A 46 8.39 -13.71 -20.44
C GLY A 46 8.67 -12.49 -19.57
N LEU A 47 7.77 -11.49 -19.51
CA LEU A 47 8.06 -10.21 -18.83
C LEU A 47 7.90 -10.24 -17.30
N ILE A 48 7.07 -11.15 -16.75
CA ILE A 48 6.73 -11.12 -15.33
C ILE A 48 7.44 -12.24 -14.58
N ASN A 49 8.21 -11.88 -13.59
CA ASN A 49 8.76 -12.84 -12.64
C ASN A 49 7.69 -13.16 -11.56
N PRO A 50 7.17 -14.41 -11.49
CA PRO A 50 6.12 -14.76 -10.54
C PRO A 50 6.56 -14.73 -9.06
N ARG A 51 7.86 -14.60 -8.81
CA ARG A 51 8.41 -14.48 -7.45
C ARG A 51 8.62 -13.03 -7.01
N GLN A 52 8.34 -12.06 -7.88
CA GLN A 52 8.64 -10.64 -7.67
C GLN A 52 7.40 -9.78 -7.91
N ILE A 53 6.34 -10.04 -7.12
CA ILE A 53 5.07 -9.31 -7.20
C ILE A 53 4.95 -8.40 -5.99
N ALA A 54 4.76 -7.12 -6.25
CA ALA A 54 4.39 -6.11 -5.27
C ALA A 54 3.08 -5.46 -5.67
N ILE A 55 2.37 -4.93 -4.68
CA ILE A 55 1.15 -4.15 -4.90
C ILE A 55 1.19 -2.86 -4.09
N SER A 56 0.52 -1.84 -4.59
CA SER A 56 0.27 -0.60 -3.86
C SER A 56 -1.14 -0.11 -4.16
N GLY A 57 -1.71 0.62 -3.22
CA GLY A 57 -3.03 1.23 -3.39
C GLY A 57 -3.16 2.47 -2.55
N GLN A 58 -3.95 3.43 -3.02
CA GLN A 58 -4.22 4.69 -2.36
C GLN A 58 -5.70 4.73 -1.92
N SER A 59 -5.97 5.29 -0.73
CA SER A 59 -7.33 5.38 -0.17
C SER A 59 -7.98 3.99 -0.10
N ASP A 60 -9.14 3.76 -0.69
CA ASP A 60 -9.82 2.46 -0.81
C ASP A 60 -8.92 1.38 -1.43
N GLY A 61 -8.05 1.76 -2.37
CA GLY A 61 -7.02 0.87 -2.89
C GLY A 61 -5.99 0.48 -1.83
N GLY A 62 -5.71 1.36 -0.86
CA GLY A 62 -4.88 1.07 0.32
C GLY A 62 -5.52 0.05 1.23
N ASP A 63 -6.85 0.15 1.44
CA ASP A 63 -7.63 -0.82 2.22
C ASP A 63 -7.61 -2.20 1.55
N THR A 64 -7.82 -2.23 0.24
CA THR A 64 -7.78 -3.44 -0.58
C THR A 64 -6.43 -4.14 -0.50
N VAL A 65 -5.31 -3.41 -0.69
CA VAL A 65 -3.98 -4.03 -0.63
C VAL A 65 -3.60 -4.44 0.79
N THR A 66 -4.10 -3.77 1.81
CA THR A 66 -3.96 -4.17 3.22
C THR A 66 -4.67 -5.50 3.47
N ALA A 67 -5.88 -5.68 2.94
CA ALA A 67 -6.60 -6.94 3.04
C ALA A 67 -5.83 -8.10 2.38
N ILE A 68 -5.28 -7.88 1.19
CA ILE A 68 -4.45 -8.88 0.48
C ILE A 68 -3.18 -9.23 1.27
N ALA A 69 -2.58 -8.26 1.95
CA ALA A 69 -1.34 -8.49 2.70
C ALA A 69 -1.58 -9.11 4.08
N ALA A 70 -2.62 -8.68 4.78
CA ALA A 70 -2.71 -8.82 6.23
C ALA A 70 -4.04 -9.36 6.76
N ASN A 71 -5.06 -9.60 5.92
CA ASN A 71 -6.34 -10.13 6.37
C ASN A 71 -6.46 -11.63 6.08
N THR A 72 -7.07 -12.37 6.99
CA THR A 72 -7.23 -13.84 6.87
C THR A 72 -8.17 -14.27 5.76
N CYS A 73 -9.10 -13.40 5.31
CA CYS A 73 -10.00 -13.72 4.20
C CYS A 73 -9.30 -13.81 2.86
N CYS A 74 -8.31 -12.91 2.64
CA CYS A 74 -8.02 -12.43 1.30
C CYS A 74 -6.52 -12.47 0.97
N THR A 75 -5.70 -13.08 1.82
CA THR A 75 -4.24 -13.13 1.64
C THR A 75 -3.87 -13.80 0.32
N ASP A 76 -3.09 -13.10 -0.52
CA ASP A 76 -2.46 -13.66 -1.71
C ASP A 76 -0.94 -13.86 -1.48
N HIS A 77 -0.52 -15.10 -1.28
CA HIS A 77 0.86 -15.46 -0.98
C HIS A 77 1.88 -15.18 -2.10
N ARG A 78 1.41 -14.83 -3.30
CA ARG A 78 2.28 -14.42 -4.41
C ARG A 78 2.85 -13.03 -4.19
N VAL A 79 2.13 -12.16 -3.46
CA VAL A 79 2.56 -10.82 -3.09
C VAL A 79 3.73 -10.88 -2.11
N LYS A 80 4.78 -10.11 -2.34
CA LYS A 80 6.02 -10.10 -1.56
C LYS A 80 6.26 -8.84 -0.75
N ALA A 81 5.64 -7.73 -1.13
CA ALA A 81 5.68 -6.47 -0.40
C ALA A 81 4.47 -5.60 -0.79
N VAL A 82 4.02 -4.76 0.14
CA VAL A 82 2.84 -3.91 -0.05
C VAL A 82 3.14 -2.48 0.40
N ALA A 83 2.73 -1.50 -0.40
CA ALA A 83 2.71 -0.09 -0.02
C ALA A 83 1.25 0.40 0.09
N VAL A 84 0.88 0.84 1.29
CA VAL A 84 -0.43 1.39 1.64
C VAL A 84 -0.30 2.91 1.65
N LEU A 85 -1.03 3.58 0.78
CA LEU A 85 -0.96 5.02 0.57
C LEU A 85 -2.24 5.67 1.10
N SER A 86 -2.18 6.32 2.26
CA SER A 86 -3.35 6.89 2.97
C SER A 86 -4.55 5.93 3.03
N GLY A 87 -4.29 4.67 3.35
CA GLY A 87 -5.34 3.65 3.51
C GLY A 87 -5.83 3.52 4.94
N ALA A 88 -6.91 2.75 5.11
CA ALA A 88 -7.49 2.40 6.40
C ALA A 88 -7.76 0.89 6.50
N GLN A 89 -8.33 0.43 7.58
CA GLN A 89 -8.94 -0.90 7.67
C GLN A 89 -10.41 -0.79 7.36
N TRP A 90 -10.85 -1.40 6.26
CA TRP A 90 -12.27 -1.40 5.94
C TRP A 90 -13.04 -2.28 6.94
N PRO A 91 -13.98 -1.72 7.72
CA PRO A 91 -14.61 -2.43 8.84
C PRO A 91 -15.51 -3.60 8.41
N LEU A 92 -16.04 -3.56 7.18
CA LEU A 92 -16.89 -4.62 6.64
C LEU A 92 -16.11 -5.73 5.92
N MET A 93 -14.77 -5.64 5.87
CA MET A 93 -13.94 -6.70 5.29
C MET A 93 -14.04 -7.96 6.15
N PRO A 94 -14.47 -9.12 5.59
CA PRO A 94 -14.56 -10.34 6.37
C PRO A 94 -13.18 -10.81 6.84
N GLY A 95 -13.14 -11.59 7.91
CA GLY A 95 -11.90 -12.12 8.48
C GLY A 95 -11.28 -11.21 9.53
N ALA A 96 -9.98 -11.36 9.76
CA ALA A 96 -9.24 -10.63 10.79
C ALA A 96 -7.95 -10.06 10.24
N PHE A 97 -7.77 -8.74 10.38
CA PHE A 97 -6.53 -8.06 10.02
C PHE A 97 -5.42 -8.37 11.02
N PHE A 98 -4.20 -8.51 10.53
CA PHE A 98 -2.97 -8.70 11.31
C PHE A 98 -2.98 -9.90 12.26
N ALA A 99 -3.92 -10.84 12.12
CA ALA A 99 -3.98 -12.07 12.90
C ALA A 99 -2.78 -13.00 12.61
N LYS A 100 -2.23 -12.92 11.40
CA LYS A 100 -0.99 -13.59 10.99
C LYS A 100 0.08 -12.54 10.67
N ARG A 101 1.32 -12.98 10.59
CA ARG A 101 2.44 -12.10 10.21
C ARG A 101 2.36 -11.77 8.72
N PRO A 102 2.17 -10.49 8.35
CA PRO A 102 2.10 -10.10 6.94
C PRO A 102 3.48 -10.11 6.25
N VAL A 103 3.46 -9.88 4.93
CA VAL A 103 4.65 -9.52 4.15
C VAL A 103 5.19 -8.14 4.58
N PRO A 104 6.40 -7.73 4.16
CA PRO A 104 6.88 -6.36 4.37
C PRO A 104 5.86 -5.31 3.92
N MET A 105 5.60 -4.33 4.79
CA MET A 105 4.62 -3.27 4.54
C MET A 105 5.23 -1.88 4.74
N LEU A 106 4.87 -0.97 3.83
CA LEU A 106 5.13 0.47 3.92
C LEU A 106 3.79 1.18 3.98
N PHE A 107 3.56 1.93 5.04
CA PHE A 107 2.42 2.83 5.19
C PHE A 107 2.89 4.25 4.91
N THR A 108 2.21 4.99 4.05
CA THR A 108 2.48 6.41 3.81
C THR A 108 1.25 7.23 4.16
N GLN A 109 1.43 8.35 4.84
CA GLN A 109 0.33 9.13 5.37
C GLN A 109 0.67 10.61 5.41
N GLY A 110 -0.24 11.46 4.96
CA GLY A 110 -0.20 12.90 5.23
C GLY A 110 -0.74 13.20 6.62
N ASP A 111 -0.05 14.04 7.40
CA ASP A 111 -0.50 14.38 8.76
C ASP A 111 -1.66 15.41 8.78
N ALA A 112 -1.92 16.06 7.64
CA ALA A 112 -3.09 16.91 7.41
C ALA A 112 -4.21 16.22 6.61
N ASP A 113 -4.16 14.91 6.45
CA ASP A 113 -5.21 14.12 5.79
C ASP A 113 -6.49 14.12 6.65
N THR A 114 -7.58 14.66 6.08
CA THR A 114 -8.90 14.75 6.74
C THR A 114 -9.90 13.72 6.22
N VAL A 115 -9.52 12.92 5.23
CA VAL A 115 -10.33 11.81 4.69
C VAL A 115 -9.99 10.54 5.45
N ASN A 116 -8.80 9.99 5.23
CA ASN A 116 -8.26 8.95 6.08
C ASN A 116 -7.30 9.57 7.10
N ILE A 117 -7.83 9.90 8.26
CA ILE A 117 -7.05 10.58 9.30
C ILE A 117 -5.78 9.78 9.66
N PRO A 118 -4.69 10.44 10.09
CA PRO A 118 -3.39 9.78 10.33
C PRO A 118 -3.47 8.57 11.27
N GLY A 119 -4.43 8.57 12.20
CA GLY A 119 -4.71 7.45 13.09
C GLY A 119 -5.03 6.14 12.38
N CYS A 120 -5.63 6.18 11.19
CA CYS A 120 -5.98 4.98 10.42
C CYS A 120 -4.72 4.19 10.02
N SER A 121 -3.82 4.81 9.26
CA SER A 121 -2.55 4.18 8.85
C SER A 121 -1.64 3.87 10.04
N ALA A 122 -1.66 4.73 11.07
CA ALA A 122 -0.90 4.53 12.29
C ALA A 122 -1.33 3.28 13.07
N ASN A 123 -2.62 3.03 13.17
CA ASN A 123 -3.15 1.85 13.84
C ASN A 123 -2.76 0.59 13.08
N MET A 124 -2.82 0.59 11.76
CA MET A 124 -2.33 -0.52 10.93
C MET A 124 -0.83 -0.76 11.14
N TYR A 125 -0.01 0.28 11.11
CA TYR A 125 1.43 0.17 11.36
C TYR A 125 1.75 -0.41 12.74
N ARG A 126 1.01 -0.05 13.78
CA ARG A 126 1.18 -0.60 15.13
C ARG A 126 0.73 -2.06 15.22
N ALA A 127 -0.36 -2.41 14.54
CA ALA A 127 -0.90 -3.78 14.52
C ALA A 127 -0.04 -4.72 13.68
N ASP A 128 0.69 -4.20 12.70
CA ASP A 128 1.54 -4.97 11.80
C ASP A 128 2.68 -5.66 12.57
N ARG A 129 2.77 -6.98 12.44
CA ARG A 129 3.82 -7.82 13.04
C ARG A 129 4.85 -8.29 12.01
N ALA A 130 4.87 -7.69 10.81
CA ALA A 130 5.88 -7.99 9.80
C ALA A 130 7.29 -7.74 10.34
N SER A 131 8.26 -8.49 9.81
CA SER A 131 9.68 -8.29 10.13
C SER A 131 10.22 -6.97 9.60
N ALA A 132 9.55 -6.41 8.60
CA ALA A 132 9.87 -5.16 7.96
C ALA A 132 8.58 -4.36 7.77
N ARG A 133 8.40 -3.37 8.61
CA ARG A 133 7.30 -2.42 8.56
C ARG A 133 7.84 -1.01 8.65
N TYR A 134 7.28 -0.12 7.86
CA TYR A 134 7.68 1.26 7.76
C TYR A 134 6.47 2.17 7.76
N TYR A 135 6.63 3.35 8.37
CA TYR A 135 5.66 4.43 8.32
C TYR A 135 6.34 5.70 7.81
N LEU A 136 5.85 6.23 6.70
CA LEU A 136 6.30 7.49 6.13
C LEU A 136 5.28 8.56 6.45
N ASP A 137 5.65 9.46 7.34
CA ASP A 137 4.89 10.64 7.73
C ASP A 137 5.24 11.81 6.80
N LEU A 138 4.21 12.47 6.24
CA LEU A 138 4.34 13.56 5.27
C LEU A 138 3.75 14.83 5.88
N PHE A 139 4.60 15.74 6.30
CA PHE A 139 4.25 16.91 7.11
C PHE A 139 3.44 17.94 6.34
N GLY A 140 2.20 18.20 6.76
CA GLY A 140 1.27 19.13 6.12
C GLY A 140 0.62 18.61 4.84
N ALA A 141 0.81 17.34 4.50
CA ALA A 141 0.22 16.75 3.31
C ALA A 141 -1.22 16.31 3.55
N ASP A 142 -2.07 16.52 2.54
CA ASP A 142 -3.46 16.08 2.51
C ASP A 142 -3.62 14.64 1.98
N HIS A 143 -4.88 14.23 1.73
CA HIS A 143 -5.23 12.88 1.28
C HIS A 143 -4.73 12.51 -0.12
N THR A 144 -4.59 13.46 -1.04
CA THR A 144 -4.33 13.21 -2.46
C THR A 144 -3.02 13.79 -2.96
N GLY A 145 -2.63 14.95 -2.46
CA GLY A 145 -1.44 15.68 -2.90
C GLY A 145 -0.15 14.86 -2.93
N PRO A 146 0.12 13.96 -1.96
CA PRO A 146 1.31 13.11 -1.97
C PRO A 146 1.37 12.09 -3.10
N TYR A 147 0.26 11.82 -3.77
CA TYR A 147 0.15 10.68 -4.71
C TYR A 147 -0.18 11.14 -6.14
N TRP A 148 -0.61 12.40 -6.30
CA TRP A 148 -1.08 12.93 -7.57
C TRP A 148 -0.34 14.23 -7.90
N GLY A 149 0.28 14.28 -9.05
CA GLY A 149 0.96 15.49 -9.54
C GLY A 149 2.49 15.44 -9.44
N THR A 150 3.11 16.62 -9.37
CA THR A 150 4.57 16.79 -9.37
C THR A 150 5.00 17.73 -8.23
N ASN A 151 4.83 17.32 -6.99
CA ASN A 151 5.18 18.11 -5.82
C ASN A 151 6.31 17.44 -4.99
N GLN A 152 6.70 18.07 -3.89
CA GLN A 152 7.75 17.53 -3.02
C GLN A 152 7.36 16.21 -2.37
N PHE A 153 6.09 16.05 -1.98
CA PHE A 153 5.59 14.84 -1.31
C PHE A 153 5.56 13.66 -2.27
N GLU A 154 5.05 13.86 -3.49
CA GLU A 154 5.04 12.83 -4.54
C GLU A 154 6.45 12.30 -4.80
N ARG A 155 7.45 13.19 -4.91
CA ARG A 155 8.85 12.76 -5.11
C ARG A 155 9.39 11.93 -3.94
N VAL A 156 9.03 12.27 -2.71
CA VAL A 156 9.42 11.50 -1.52
C VAL A 156 8.74 10.12 -1.54
N VAL A 157 7.43 10.09 -1.73
CA VAL A 157 6.63 8.85 -1.77
C VAL A 157 7.15 7.92 -2.88
N ALA A 158 7.34 8.43 -4.09
CA ALA A 158 7.82 7.65 -5.23
C ALA A 158 9.20 7.02 -4.95
N ARG A 159 10.16 7.81 -4.44
CA ARG A 159 11.53 7.34 -4.13
C ARG A 159 11.55 6.32 -2.99
N VAL A 160 10.79 6.56 -1.93
CA VAL A 160 10.70 5.66 -0.78
C VAL A 160 10.04 4.35 -1.19
N THR A 161 8.91 4.41 -1.91
CA THR A 161 8.19 3.22 -2.39
C THR A 161 9.05 2.40 -3.36
N LEU A 162 9.73 3.05 -4.30
CA LEU A 162 10.64 2.36 -5.22
C LEU A 162 11.79 1.68 -4.45
N ALA A 163 12.43 2.38 -3.52
CA ALA A 163 13.51 1.82 -2.71
C ALA A 163 13.01 0.67 -1.81
N PHE A 164 11.80 0.78 -1.27
CA PHE A 164 11.14 -0.27 -0.51
C PHE A 164 10.91 -1.53 -1.36
N PHE A 165 10.33 -1.41 -2.54
CA PHE A 165 10.13 -2.54 -3.44
C PHE A 165 11.45 -3.14 -3.94
N ASN A 166 12.43 -2.32 -4.29
CA ASN A 166 13.77 -2.80 -4.65
C ASN A 166 14.40 -3.63 -3.52
N ARG A 167 14.19 -3.23 -2.27
CA ARG A 167 14.71 -3.94 -1.11
C ARG A 167 14.02 -5.28 -0.89
N TYR A 168 12.68 -5.31 -0.92
CA TYR A 168 11.91 -6.47 -0.44
C TYR A 168 11.40 -7.38 -1.54
N VAL A 169 11.34 -6.92 -2.78
CA VAL A 169 10.93 -7.70 -3.94
C VAL A 169 12.13 -8.12 -4.79
N LEU A 170 13.07 -7.20 -5.02
CA LEU A 170 14.26 -7.49 -5.83
C LEU A 170 15.47 -7.91 -5.00
N GLY A 171 15.41 -7.84 -3.67
CA GLY A 171 16.50 -8.25 -2.78
C GLY A 171 17.70 -7.29 -2.75
N GLN A 172 17.56 -6.07 -3.26
CA GLN A 172 18.63 -5.08 -3.35
C GLN A 172 18.93 -4.45 -1.98
N ARG A 173 19.95 -4.97 -1.29
CA ARG A 173 20.30 -4.54 0.08
C ARG A 173 20.62 -3.05 0.20
N ALA A 174 21.28 -2.46 -0.79
CA ALA A 174 21.62 -1.04 -0.83
C ALA A 174 20.40 -0.10 -0.83
N SER A 175 19.24 -0.58 -1.22
CA SER A 175 18.00 0.20 -1.21
C SER A 175 17.47 0.51 0.21
N GLY A 176 17.90 -0.22 1.24
CA GLY A 176 17.53 0.08 2.62
C GLY A 176 18.07 1.43 3.13
N PRO A 177 19.38 1.71 3.04
CA PRO A 177 19.92 3.05 3.31
C PRO A 177 19.31 4.14 2.43
N ALA A 178 19.12 3.89 1.13
CA ALA A 178 18.50 4.84 0.20
C ALA A 178 17.07 5.20 0.61
N MET A 179 16.27 4.22 0.99
CA MET A 179 14.90 4.43 1.48
C MET A 179 14.88 5.35 2.72
N ARG A 180 15.77 5.13 3.69
CA ARG A 180 15.90 6.00 4.86
C ARG A 180 16.35 7.43 4.50
N HIS A 181 17.27 7.55 3.55
CA HIS A 181 17.71 8.86 3.07
C HIS A 181 16.56 9.63 2.38
N TYR A 182 15.80 8.97 1.52
CA TYR A 182 14.69 9.60 0.79
C TYR A 182 13.48 9.90 1.69
N GLY A 183 13.27 9.11 2.73
CA GLY A 183 12.12 9.27 3.63
C GLY A 183 12.36 10.22 4.80
N ASN A 184 13.58 10.73 5.01
CA ASN A 184 13.88 11.69 6.07
C ASN A 184 14.33 13.03 5.46
N VAL A 185 13.35 13.85 5.13
CA VAL A 185 13.55 15.18 4.52
C VAL A 185 13.09 16.25 5.50
N PRO A 186 13.99 17.08 6.03
CA PRO A 186 13.65 18.12 7.02
C PRO A 186 12.47 18.98 6.56
N GLY A 187 11.46 19.15 7.44
CA GLY A 187 10.26 19.94 7.16
C GLY A 187 9.28 19.33 6.16
N THR A 188 9.56 18.15 5.61
CA THR A 188 8.71 17.50 4.59
C THR A 188 8.26 16.11 5.00
N ALA A 189 9.17 15.24 5.48
CA ALA A 189 8.85 13.86 5.77
C ALA A 189 9.77 13.22 6.80
N ALA A 190 9.25 12.21 7.50
CA ALA A 190 10.01 11.33 8.39
C ALA A 190 9.62 9.85 8.14
N LEU A 191 10.62 8.98 8.04
CA LEU A 191 10.44 7.55 7.87
C LEU A 191 10.75 6.81 9.17
N PHE A 192 9.75 6.11 9.69
CA PHE A 192 9.84 5.30 10.90
C PHE A 192 9.87 3.81 10.59
N SER A 193 10.51 3.03 11.47
CA SER A 193 10.55 1.56 11.40
C SER A 193 10.53 0.97 12.82
N HIS A 194 10.00 -0.25 12.97
CA HIS A 194 10.03 -1.00 14.22
C HIS A 194 9.38 -0.31 15.44
N GLY A 195 8.21 0.29 15.25
CA GLY A 195 7.39 0.80 16.35
C GLY A 195 7.82 2.15 16.93
N GLY A 196 8.87 2.73 16.41
CA GLY A 196 9.26 4.09 16.76
C GLY A 196 8.67 5.08 15.77
N GLY A 197 7.66 5.82 16.16
CA GLY A 197 7.15 6.90 15.35
C GLY A 197 6.21 7.75 16.19
N GLY A 198 6.40 9.06 16.16
CA GLY A 198 5.49 10.03 16.75
C GLY A 198 4.16 10.07 15.99
N VAL A 199 3.53 8.91 15.85
CA VAL A 199 2.28 8.81 15.13
C VAL A 199 1.20 9.48 15.93
N GLN A 200 0.52 10.43 15.30
CA GLN A 200 -0.53 11.21 15.92
C GLN A 200 -1.69 10.34 16.40
N PRO A 201 -2.24 10.60 17.59
CA PRO A 201 -3.40 9.90 18.08
C PRO A 201 -4.62 10.42 17.33
N GLY A 202 -5.06 9.68 16.34
CA GLY A 202 -6.37 9.81 15.74
C GLY A 202 -7.06 8.46 15.86
N GLN A 203 -8.34 8.42 16.16
CA GLN A 203 -9.12 7.21 15.94
C GLN A 203 -9.53 7.20 14.49
N CYS A 204 -9.19 6.12 13.79
CA CYS A 204 -9.83 5.82 12.52
C CYS A 204 -11.33 5.68 12.81
N ILE A 205 -12.14 6.42 12.09
CA ILE A 205 -13.59 6.24 12.16
C ILE A 205 -13.87 4.89 11.50
N THR A 206 -14.26 3.93 12.31
CA THR A 206 -14.75 2.62 11.87
C THR A 206 -16.22 2.70 11.58
#